data_677f80d0ec3f826941606374735b3b80
#
_entry.id   677f80d0ec3f826941606374735b3b80
#
_cell.length_a   1.000
_cell.length_b   1.000
_cell.length_c   1.000
_cell.angle_alpha   90.00
_cell.angle_beta   90.00
_cell.angle_gamma   90.00
#
_symmetry.space_group_name_H-M   'P 1'
#
loop_
_entity.id
_entity.type
_entity.pdbx_description
1 polymer ?
#
loop_
_entity_poly.entity_id
_entity_poly.type
_entity_poly.pdbx_seq_one_letter_code
_entity_poly.pdbx_strand_id
1 'polypeptide(L)'
;MANAAPSIEGIRQALAERGLHLRGGWRPDPEADRLPMLPGGGSAGVVWMVGVVGVGHWPDFAASPFFADGLPDPLDRWSQAIGKELAARWCGVALYPFSGPPYWPFQQWASRAEPLQNSPLLLRIHPNYGLWHAYRFALALPDASSASLAAPVEPPPSGLGSLCLQCDGQPCLQACPVAAFDGASYRVDACLGWLQQAGGEPCMQQGCLARRACPVGAAYRYPADVAAFHMKAFAAQHRPVPAPVPSLPGGLGD
;
A
#
# COMPACT_ATOMS: atom_id res chain seq x y z
N MET A 1 -5.41 -28.77 19.02
CA MET A 1 -4.17 -28.23 19.62
C MET A 1 -4.32 -26.71 19.57
N ALA A 2 -4.33 -26.04 20.74
CA ALA A 2 -4.35 -24.57 20.76
C ALA A 2 -3.06 -24.08 20.11
N ASN A 3 -3.15 -23.42 18.96
CA ASN A 3 -2.02 -22.75 18.35
C ASN A 3 -1.53 -21.68 19.34
N ALA A 4 -0.31 -21.85 19.84
CA ALA A 4 0.30 -20.81 20.65
C ALA A 4 0.34 -19.51 19.84
N ALA A 5 0.05 -18.40 20.52
CA ALA A 5 0.17 -17.09 19.89
C ALA A 5 1.59 -16.89 19.33
N PRO A 6 1.74 -16.33 18.15
CA PRO A 6 3.04 -16.21 17.51
C PRO A 6 3.94 -15.27 18.31
N SER A 7 5.22 -15.63 18.46
CA SER A 7 6.22 -14.65 18.86
C SER A 7 6.41 -13.63 17.74
N ILE A 8 6.84 -12.41 18.09
CA ILE A 8 7.13 -11.37 17.07
C ILE A 8 8.19 -11.84 16.07
N GLU A 9 9.16 -12.63 16.53
CA GLU A 9 10.20 -13.19 15.66
C GLU A 9 9.64 -14.24 14.71
N GLY A 10 8.69 -15.08 15.16
CA GLY A 10 7.98 -16.01 14.29
C GLY A 10 7.14 -15.29 13.22
N ILE A 11 6.55 -14.13 13.54
CA ILE A 11 5.86 -13.29 12.56
C ILE A 11 6.87 -12.74 11.54
N ARG A 12 7.98 -12.16 12.01
CA ARG A 12 9.03 -11.59 11.15
C ARG A 12 9.59 -12.63 10.18
N GLN A 13 9.91 -13.81 10.68
CA GLN A 13 10.44 -14.89 9.86
C GLN A 13 9.44 -15.33 8.77
N ALA A 14 8.18 -15.58 9.13
CA ALA A 14 7.15 -16.00 8.17
C ALA A 14 6.89 -14.94 7.08
N LEU A 15 7.06 -13.67 7.40
CA LEU A 15 6.96 -12.58 6.43
C LEU A 15 8.22 -12.47 5.56
N ALA A 16 9.41 -12.59 6.16
CA ALA A 16 10.67 -12.48 5.45
C ALA A 16 10.85 -13.56 4.37
N GLU A 17 10.34 -14.77 4.60
CA GLU A 17 10.28 -15.87 3.63
C GLU A 17 9.54 -15.50 2.33
N ARG A 18 8.78 -14.41 2.33
CA ARG A 18 8.00 -13.89 1.19
C ARG A 18 8.41 -12.46 0.79
N GLY A 19 9.58 -12.01 1.26
CA GLY A 19 10.05 -10.63 1.04
C GLY A 19 9.15 -9.54 1.62
N LEU A 20 8.30 -9.91 2.60
CA LEU A 20 7.45 -8.99 3.34
C LEU A 20 8.10 -8.59 4.66
N HIS A 21 7.69 -7.44 5.18
CA HIS A 21 8.22 -6.87 6.41
C HIS A 21 7.10 -6.63 7.43
N LEU A 22 7.39 -6.92 8.69
CA LEU A 22 6.62 -6.44 9.81
C LEU A 22 6.93 -4.95 10.02
N ARG A 23 5.92 -4.10 9.80
CA ARG A 23 6.05 -2.64 9.72
C ARG A 23 5.50 -1.95 10.98
N GLY A 24 5.77 -2.53 12.15
CA GLY A 24 5.25 -2.03 13.42
C GLY A 24 3.79 -2.42 13.69
N GLY A 25 3.29 -2.01 14.84
CA GLY A 25 1.94 -2.33 15.26
C GLY A 25 1.51 -1.50 16.45
N TRP A 26 0.23 -1.64 16.83
CA TRP A 26 -0.35 -0.95 17.98
C TRP A 26 -1.42 -1.80 18.67
N ARG A 27 -1.78 -1.41 19.89
CA ARG A 27 -2.96 -1.92 20.57
C ARG A 27 -4.20 -1.19 20.06
N PRO A 28 -5.20 -1.89 19.50
CA PRO A 28 -6.41 -1.24 19.06
C PRO A 28 -7.25 -0.77 20.25
N ASP A 29 -7.95 0.34 20.04
CA ASP A 29 -9.05 0.77 20.89
C ASP A 29 -10.33 0.09 20.37
N PRO A 30 -11.00 -0.75 21.17
CA PRO A 30 -12.18 -1.49 20.71
C PRO A 30 -13.34 -0.60 20.24
N GLU A 31 -13.49 0.60 20.81
CA GLU A 31 -14.54 1.55 20.45
C GLU A 31 -14.19 2.39 19.22
N ALA A 32 -12.95 2.86 19.13
CA ALA A 32 -12.51 3.74 18.06
C ALA A 32 -12.15 2.97 16.76
N ASP A 33 -11.44 1.84 16.88
CA ASP A 33 -10.93 1.13 15.71
C ASP A 33 -11.95 0.20 15.04
N ARG A 34 -13.00 -0.25 15.78
CA ARG A 34 -14.12 -1.07 15.27
C ARG A 34 -13.68 -2.24 14.41
N LEU A 35 -12.66 -2.96 14.85
CA LEU A 35 -12.12 -4.12 14.14
C LEU A 35 -13.11 -5.30 14.20
N PRO A 36 -13.06 -6.22 13.22
CA PRO A 36 -13.87 -7.43 13.29
C PRO A 36 -13.45 -8.31 14.47
N MET A 37 -14.41 -9.09 14.96
CA MET A 37 -14.15 -10.11 15.98
C MET A 37 -13.19 -11.16 15.44
N LEU A 38 -12.32 -11.67 16.31
CA LEU A 38 -11.44 -12.78 15.96
C LEU A 38 -12.23 -14.10 15.81
N PRO A 39 -11.74 -15.06 15.01
CA PRO A 39 -12.43 -16.34 14.76
C PRO A 39 -12.76 -17.13 16.03
N GLY A 40 -11.95 -16.98 17.10
CA GLY A 40 -12.20 -17.60 18.40
C GLY A 40 -13.13 -16.82 19.32
N GLY A 41 -13.73 -15.72 18.84
CA GLY A 41 -14.43 -14.74 19.66
C GLY A 41 -13.46 -13.76 20.32
N GLY A 42 -14.02 -12.63 20.80
CA GLY A 42 -13.22 -11.57 21.42
C GLY A 42 -12.60 -10.59 20.42
N SER A 43 -12.04 -9.52 20.96
CA SER A 43 -11.41 -8.43 20.20
C SER A 43 -9.93 -8.71 19.95
N ALA A 44 -9.38 -8.08 18.92
CA ALA A 44 -7.93 -8.12 18.69
C ALA A 44 -7.20 -7.37 19.81
N GLY A 45 -6.12 -7.97 20.31
CA GLY A 45 -5.25 -7.34 21.30
C GLY A 45 -4.10 -6.55 20.67
N VAL A 46 -3.79 -6.84 19.41
CA VAL A 46 -2.75 -6.15 18.64
C VAL A 46 -3.10 -6.14 17.16
N VAL A 47 -2.72 -5.06 16.49
CA VAL A 47 -2.73 -4.95 15.02
C VAL A 47 -1.30 -4.74 14.54
N TRP A 48 -0.84 -5.62 13.67
CA TRP A 48 0.47 -5.55 13.04
C TRP A 48 0.33 -5.11 11.58
N MET A 49 1.03 -4.06 11.20
CA MET A 49 1.13 -3.64 9.81
C MET A 49 2.14 -4.51 9.06
N VAL A 50 1.75 -4.99 7.90
CA VAL A 50 2.59 -5.77 7.00
C VAL A 50 2.72 -5.06 5.67
N GLY A 51 3.95 -4.96 5.18
CA GLY A 51 4.20 -4.25 3.95
C GLY A 51 5.49 -4.65 3.26
N VAL A 52 5.82 -3.89 2.23
CA VAL A 52 7.01 -4.07 1.41
C VAL A 52 7.93 -2.86 1.52
N VAL A 53 9.21 -3.09 1.30
CA VAL A 53 10.25 -2.07 1.19
C VAL A 53 11.03 -2.33 -0.09
N GLY A 54 11.12 -1.33 -0.96
CA GLY A 54 11.71 -1.52 -2.28
C GLY A 54 11.08 -2.71 -3.01
N VAL A 55 11.91 -3.58 -3.54
CA VAL A 55 11.50 -4.71 -4.39
C VAL A 55 11.73 -6.08 -3.73
N GLY A 56 11.96 -6.15 -2.43
CA GLY A 56 12.27 -7.41 -1.74
C GLY A 56 11.25 -8.52 -1.96
N HIS A 57 9.97 -8.17 -2.10
CA HIS A 57 8.87 -9.11 -2.36
C HIS A 57 8.75 -9.54 -3.83
N TRP A 58 9.42 -8.85 -4.74
CA TRP A 58 9.20 -9.02 -6.17
C TRP A 58 9.53 -10.41 -6.70
N PRO A 59 10.65 -11.06 -6.30
CA PRO A 59 10.95 -12.41 -6.74
C PRO A 59 9.86 -13.43 -6.40
N ASP A 60 9.36 -13.41 -5.16
CA ASP A 60 8.32 -14.33 -4.71
C ASP A 60 6.98 -14.05 -5.40
N PHE A 61 6.62 -12.78 -5.54
CA PHE A 61 5.41 -12.40 -6.27
C PHE A 61 5.50 -12.80 -7.74
N ALA A 62 6.60 -12.51 -8.43
CA ALA A 62 6.79 -12.83 -9.85
C ALA A 62 6.81 -14.34 -10.13
N ALA A 63 7.27 -15.15 -9.17
CA ALA A 63 7.24 -16.60 -9.24
C ALA A 63 5.86 -17.19 -8.86
N SER A 64 4.95 -16.39 -8.32
CA SER A 64 3.64 -16.87 -7.88
C SER A 64 2.68 -17.09 -9.05
N PRO A 65 1.71 -18.02 -8.93
CA PRO A 65 0.69 -18.23 -9.96
C PRO A 65 -0.15 -16.96 -10.22
N PHE A 66 -0.28 -16.08 -9.25
CA PHE A 66 -1.04 -14.82 -9.38
C PHE A 66 -0.46 -13.86 -10.41
N PHE A 67 0.87 -13.87 -10.60
CA PHE A 67 1.53 -12.96 -11.54
C PHE A 67 1.22 -13.28 -13.00
N ALA A 68 1.04 -14.55 -13.33
CA ALA A 68 0.93 -15.04 -14.71
C ALA A 68 -0.48 -15.49 -15.11
N ASP A 69 -1.46 -15.50 -14.20
CA ASP A 69 -2.80 -16.04 -14.47
C ASP A 69 -3.71 -15.12 -15.32
N GLY A 70 -3.27 -13.91 -15.61
CA GLY A 70 -4.01 -12.93 -16.43
C GLY A 70 -5.23 -12.30 -15.75
N LEU A 71 -5.48 -12.61 -14.47
CA LEU A 71 -6.61 -12.04 -13.74
C LEU A 71 -6.27 -10.64 -13.17
N PRO A 72 -7.27 -9.79 -12.91
CA PRO A 72 -7.07 -8.46 -12.32
C PRO A 72 -6.37 -8.51 -10.95
N ASP A 73 -5.72 -7.41 -10.59
CA ASP A 73 -5.14 -7.14 -9.27
C ASP A 73 -4.23 -8.26 -8.71
N PRO A 74 -3.27 -8.77 -9.50
CA PRO A 74 -2.47 -9.93 -9.14
C PRO A 74 -1.71 -9.73 -7.82
N LEU A 75 -1.14 -8.55 -7.57
CA LEU A 75 -0.40 -8.26 -6.35
C LEU A 75 -1.31 -8.18 -5.11
N ASP A 76 -2.54 -7.71 -5.26
CA ASP A 76 -3.52 -7.68 -4.18
C ASP A 76 -4.01 -9.07 -3.84
N ARG A 77 -4.29 -9.92 -4.85
CA ARG A 77 -4.66 -11.32 -4.66
C ARG A 77 -3.54 -12.14 -4.02
N TRP A 78 -2.29 -11.94 -4.43
CA TRP A 78 -1.12 -12.54 -3.80
C TRP A 78 -1.01 -12.15 -2.32
N SER A 79 -1.12 -10.85 -2.02
CA SER A 79 -1.11 -10.35 -0.66
C SER A 79 -2.25 -10.89 0.19
N GLN A 80 -3.44 -11.03 -0.43
CA GLN A 80 -4.62 -11.58 0.23
C GLN A 80 -4.46 -13.06 0.58
N ALA A 81 -3.85 -13.84 -0.29
CA ALA A 81 -3.58 -15.26 -0.02
C ALA A 81 -2.65 -15.43 1.19
N ILE A 82 -1.55 -14.65 1.23
CA ILE A 82 -0.61 -14.68 2.36
C ILE A 82 -1.27 -14.21 3.65
N GLY A 83 -1.97 -13.08 3.61
CA GLY A 83 -2.63 -12.54 4.79
C GLY A 83 -3.66 -13.49 5.36
N LYS A 84 -4.47 -14.18 4.53
CA LYS A 84 -5.42 -15.21 4.96
C LYS A 84 -4.73 -16.41 5.59
N GLU A 85 -3.65 -16.90 4.98
CA GLU A 85 -2.85 -18.03 5.50
C GLU A 85 -2.32 -17.70 6.91
N LEU A 86 -1.66 -16.54 7.07
CA LEU A 86 -1.05 -16.14 8.33
C LEU A 86 -2.11 -15.84 9.41
N ALA A 87 -3.22 -15.21 9.04
CA ALA A 87 -4.33 -14.97 9.94
C ALA A 87 -4.93 -16.29 10.46
N ALA A 88 -5.18 -17.26 9.57
CA ALA A 88 -5.68 -18.57 9.96
C ALA A 88 -4.69 -19.32 10.88
N ARG A 89 -3.39 -19.26 10.57
CA ARG A 89 -2.34 -19.88 11.38
C ARG A 89 -2.29 -19.35 12.80
N TRP A 90 -2.63 -18.07 13.02
CA TRP A 90 -2.50 -17.39 14.31
C TRP A 90 -3.85 -16.98 14.92
N CYS A 91 -4.95 -17.59 14.49
CA CYS A 91 -6.29 -17.32 15.00
C CYS A 91 -6.68 -15.84 14.94
N GLY A 92 -6.20 -15.13 13.92
CA GLY A 92 -6.41 -13.71 13.70
C GLY A 92 -7.28 -13.40 12.49
N VAL A 93 -7.31 -12.13 12.13
CA VAL A 93 -7.98 -11.59 10.94
C VAL A 93 -6.99 -10.76 10.13
N ALA A 94 -6.94 -10.97 8.82
CA ALA A 94 -6.20 -10.12 7.90
C ALA A 94 -7.12 -9.06 7.31
N LEU A 95 -6.67 -7.80 7.33
CA LEU A 95 -7.39 -6.63 6.84
C LEU A 95 -6.59 -6.03 5.67
N TYR A 96 -7.28 -5.58 4.62
CA TYR A 96 -6.61 -5.15 3.38
C TYR A 96 -7.00 -3.72 3.01
N PRO A 97 -6.07 -2.89 2.46
CA PRO A 97 -6.37 -1.52 2.06
C PRO A 97 -7.36 -1.41 0.90
N PHE A 98 -7.51 -2.50 0.14
CA PHE A 98 -8.39 -2.59 -1.03
C PHE A 98 -9.73 -3.29 -0.73
N SER A 99 -9.99 -3.70 0.52
CA SER A 99 -11.27 -4.28 0.93
C SER A 99 -12.23 -3.17 1.37
N GLY A 100 -13.20 -2.87 0.57
CA GLY A 100 -14.21 -1.85 0.86
C GLY A 100 -15.11 -1.58 -0.32
N PRO A 101 -16.03 -0.62 -0.32
CA PRO A 101 -16.33 0.35 0.74
C PRO A 101 -17.08 -0.25 1.93
N PRO A 102 -16.94 0.29 3.16
CA PRO A 102 -15.93 1.32 3.52
C PRO A 102 -14.51 0.75 3.59
N TYR A 103 -13.53 1.56 3.17
CA TYR A 103 -12.12 1.16 3.22
C TYR A 103 -11.52 1.36 4.60
N TRP A 104 -10.62 0.47 4.99
CA TRP A 104 -9.86 0.60 6.23
C TRP A 104 -8.89 1.80 6.17
N PRO A 105 -8.69 2.55 7.27
CA PRO A 105 -7.89 3.76 7.29
C PRO A 105 -6.37 3.47 7.36
N PHE A 106 -5.84 2.73 6.39
CA PHE A 106 -4.46 2.21 6.39
C PHE A 106 -3.39 3.30 6.57
N GLN A 107 -3.60 4.49 6.02
CA GLN A 107 -2.64 5.59 6.22
C GLN A 107 -2.59 6.06 7.67
N GLN A 108 -3.73 6.08 8.36
CA GLN A 108 -3.79 6.43 9.79
C GLN A 108 -3.15 5.32 10.63
N TRP A 109 -3.47 4.06 10.33
CA TRP A 109 -2.87 2.90 11.00
C TRP A 109 -1.36 2.84 10.83
N ALA A 110 -0.87 3.09 9.63
CA ALA A 110 0.55 3.15 9.33
C ALA A 110 1.27 4.24 10.15
N SER A 111 0.65 5.40 10.31
CA SER A 111 1.21 6.49 11.13
C SER A 111 1.21 6.19 12.63
N ARG A 112 0.40 5.24 13.11
CA ARG A 112 0.45 4.73 14.49
C ARG A 112 1.56 3.69 14.69
N ALA A 113 1.95 3.01 13.60
CA ALA A 113 2.90 1.91 13.62
C ALA A 113 4.35 2.36 13.36
N GLU A 114 4.56 3.40 12.55
CA GLU A 114 5.88 3.87 12.11
C GLU A 114 5.95 5.41 12.05
N PRO A 115 7.17 6.00 12.15
CA PRO A 115 7.37 7.45 12.17
C PRO A 115 7.24 8.05 10.76
N LEU A 116 6.07 7.90 10.17
CA LEU A 116 5.76 8.43 8.85
C LEU A 116 5.47 9.92 8.89
N GLN A 117 5.83 10.62 7.82
CA GLN A 117 5.58 12.03 7.63
C GLN A 117 4.76 12.30 6.37
N ASN A 118 4.13 13.46 6.27
CA ASN A 118 3.46 13.90 5.06
C ASN A 118 4.48 14.38 4.02
N SER A 119 4.25 14.05 2.76
CA SER A 119 5.04 14.55 1.63
C SER A 119 4.19 15.39 0.67
N PRO A 120 4.82 16.25 -0.16
CA PRO A 120 4.11 17.05 -1.16
C PRO A 120 3.37 16.22 -2.22
N LEU A 121 3.71 14.93 -2.33
CA LEU A 121 3.05 13.99 -3.26
C LEU A 121 1.84 13.29 -2.64
N LEU A 122 1.36 13.73 -1.47
CA LEU A 122 0.25 13.16 -0.70
C LEU A 122 0.46 11.68 -0.32
N LEU A 123 1.70 11.23 -0.37
CA LEU A 123 2.15 9.93 0.11
C LEU A 123 2.80 10.08 1.49
N ARG A 124 2.69 9.06 2.31
CA ARG A 124 3.45 8.99 3.56
C ARG A 124 4.91 8.67 3.24
N ILE A 125 5.83 9.53 3.71
CA ILE A 125 7.27 9.35 3.56
C ILE A 125 7.88 8.76 4.83
N HIS A 126 8.67 7.70 4.67
CA HIS A 126 9.41 7.07 5.77
C HIS A 126 10.85 7.64 5.83
N PRO A 127 11.42 7.91 7.01
CA PRO A 127 12.76 8.49 7.12
C PRO A 127 13.87 7.70 6.37
N ASN A 128 13.80 6.38 6.42
CA ASN A 128 14.82 5.51 5.78
C ASN A 128 14.44 5.09 4.36
N TYR A 129 13.17 4.74 4.14
CA TYR A 129 12.71 4.15 2.86
C TYR A 129 12.16 5.19 1.89
N GLY A 130 12.06 6.44 2.30
CA GLY A 130 11.46 7.51 1.50
C GLY A 130 10.03 7.17 1.11
N LEU A 131 9.76 7.22 -0.18
CA LEU A 131 8.46 6.87 -0.77
C LEU A 131 8.41 5.42 -1.29
N TRP A 132 9.48 4.62 -1.09
CA TRP A 132 9.64 3.29 -1.68
C TRP A 132 9.22 2.16 -0.75
N HIS A 133 8.05 2.31 -0.16
CA HIS A 133 7.40 1.33 0.68
C HIS A 133 5.89 1.33 0.44
N ALA A 134 5.23 0.24 0.81
CA ALA A 134 3.77 0.15 0.78
C ALA A 134 3.28 -0.85 1.82
N TYR A 135 2.06 -0.67 2.31
CA TYR A 135 1.39 -1.61 3.19
C TYR A 135 0.50 -2.53 2.36
N ARG A 136 0.58 -3.83 2.63
CA ARG A 136 -0.15 -4.84 1.87
C ARG A 136 -1.37 -5.37 2.62
N PHE A 137 -1.23 -5.56 3.93
CA PHE A 137 -2.31 -5.94 4.83
C PHE A 137 -1.97 -5.60 6.27
N ALA A 138 -2.95 -5.73 7.16
CA ALA A 138 -2.75 -5.71 8.60
C ALA A 138 -3.22 -7.03 9.19
N LEU A 139 -2.53 -7.51 10.23
CA LEU A 139 -2.90 -8.69 10.99
C LEU A 139 -3.43 -8.27 12.36
N ALA A 140 -4.72 -8.43 12.57
CA ALA A 140 -5.36 -8.29 13.86
C ALA A 140 -5.28 -9.63 14.59
N LEU A 141 -4.52 -9.69 15.69
CA LEU A 141 -4.19 -10.93 16.41
C LEU A 141 -4.62 -10.85 17.90
N PRO A 142 -4.77 -11.99 18.58
CA PRO A 142 -4.92 -12.03 20.02
C PRO A 142 -3.74 -11.38 20.75
N ASP A 143 -3.93 -10.97 22.01
CA ASP A 143 -3.00 -10.12 22.78
C ASP A 143 -1.61 -10.73 23.08
N ALA A 144 -1.41 -12.02 22.92
CA ALA A 144 -0.20 -12.70 23.39
C ALA A 144 1.12 -12.23 22.75
N SER A 145 1.08 -11.42 21.67
CA SER A 145 2.27 -10.84 21.02
C SER A 145 2.50 -9.36 21.36
N SER A 146 1.69 -8.79 22.22
CA SER A 146 1.67 -7.35 22.52
C SER A 146 2.87 -6.86 23.36
N ALA A 147 3.55 -7.75 24.06
CA ALA A 147 4.70 -7.39 24.94
C ALA A 147 5.89 -6.76 24.17
N SER A 148 5.91 -6.88 22.84
CA SER A 148 6.99 -6.37 21.98
C SER A 148 6.57 -5.13 21.17
N LEU A 149 5.44 -4.51 21.49
CA LEU A 149 5.07 -3.24 20.84
C LEU A 149 6.08 -2.15 21.25
N ALA A 150 6.58 -1.44 20.24
CA ALA A 150 7.29 -0.19 20.48
C ALA A 150 6.36 0.83 21.18
N ALA A 151 6.96 1.86 21.79
CA ALA A 151 6.18 2.98 22.28
C ALA A 151 5.26 3.51 21.19
N PRO A 152 4.06 4.01 21.53
CA PRO A 152 3.15 4.60 20.55
C PRO A 152 3.87 5.66 19.73
N VAL A 153 3.74 5.60 18.42
CA VAL A 153 4.25 6.62 17.52
C VAL A 153 3.28 7.81 17.55
N GLU A 154 3.78 8.98 17.88
CA GLU A 154 2.99 10.20 17.79
C GLU A 154 2.49 10.39 16.35
N PRO A 155 1.20 10.70 16.14
CA PRO A 155 0.71 10.98 14.82
C PRO A 155 1.46 12.16 14.20
N PRO A 156 1.79 12.11 12.90
CA PRO A 156 2.50 13.21 12.26
C PRO A 156 1.67 14.50 12.38
N PRO A 157 2.33 15.65 12.60
CA PRO A 157 1.65 16.95 12.63
C PRO A 157 0.91 17.19 11.29
N SER A 158 -0.13 18.01 11.34
CA SER A 158 -0.78 18.50 10.12
C SER A 158 0.23 19.31 9.30
N GLY A 159 0.22 19.15 7.98
CA GLY A 159 1.16 19.77 7.05
C GLY A 159 2.33 18.86 6.65
N LEU A 160 3.32 19.43 5.98
CA LEU A 160 4.50 18.71 5.52
C LEU A 160 5.40 18.33 6.69
N GLY A 161 5.96 17.13 6.62
CA GLY A 161 6.96 16.68 7.59
C GLY A 161 8.32 17.35 7.41
N SER A 162 9.15 17.33 8.46
CA SER A 162 10.48 17.94 8.50
C SER A 162 11.38 17.49 7.35
N LEU A 163 11.31 16.22 6.94
CA LEU A 163 12.06 15.69 5.79
C LEU A 163 11.80 16.47 4.49
N CYS A 164 10.55 16.89 4.27
CA CYS A 164 10.17 17.61 3.06
C CYS A 164 10.33 19.13 3.21
N LEU A 165 10.16 19.67 4.43
CA LEU A 165 10.40 21.09 4.71
C LEU A 165 11.89 21.46 4.58
N GLN A 166 12.79 20.53 4.90
CA GLN A 166 14.24 20.71 4.79
C GLN A 166 14.81 20.27 3.43
N CYS A 167 13.95 19.82 2.50
CA CYS A 167 14.37 19.37 1.18
C CYS A 167 14.52 20.55 0.23
N ASP A 168 15.77 20.84 -0.13
CA ASP A 168 16.09 21.95 -1.05
C ASP A 168 15.37 21.79 -2.39
N GLY A 169 14.63 22.82 -2.77
CA GLY A 169 13.94 22.93 -4.05
C GLY A 169 12.82 21.91 -4.28
N GLN A 170 12.55 21.01 -3.34
CA GLN A 170 11.50 19.97 -3.48
C GLN A 170 11.44 19.36 -4.89
N PRO A 171 12.49 18.65 -5.35
CA PRO A 171 12.63 18.22 -6.75
C PRO A 171 11.47 17.33 -7.22
N CYS A 172 10.75 16.70 -6.29
CA CYS A 172 9.56 15.91 -6.62
C CYS A 172 8.43 16.74 -7.25
N LEU A 173 8.23 17.99 -6.82
CA LEU A 173 7.22 18.88 -7.42
C LEU A 173 7.65 19.39 -8.80
N GLN A 174 8.95 19.59 -9.00
CA GLN A 174 9.52 20.09 -10.26
C GLN A 174 9.60 19.01 -11.35
N ALA A 175 9.76 17.75 -10.96
CA ALA A 175 9.95 16.65 -11.89
C ALA A 175 8.66 16.15 -12.57
N CYS A 176 7.48 16.59 -12.13
CA CYS A 176 6.23 16.22 -12.75
C CYS A 176 5.98 17.03 -14.03
N PRO A 177 5.94 16.41 -15.24
CA PRO A 177 5.81 17.16 -16.51
C PRO A 177 4.53 18.00 -16.61
N VAL A 178 3.49 17.62 -15.88
CA VAL A 178 2.18 18.29 -15.87
C VAL A 178 1.87 18.96 -14.54
N ALA A 179 2.86 19.09 -13.67
CA ALA A 179 2.71 19.66 -12.33
C ALA A 179 1.45 19.12 -11.61
N ALA A 180 1.23 17.79 -11.67
CA ALA A 180 0.03 17.18 -11.13
C ALA A 180 -0.09 17.29 -9.59
N PHE A 181 1.00 17.58 -8.90
CA PHE A 181 1.05 17.81 -7.46
C PHE A 181 1.41 19.26 -7.17
N ASP A 182 0.69 19.87 -6.24
CA ASP A 182 0.96 21.24 -5.75
C ASP A 182 1.32 21.28 -4.24
N GLY A 183 1.51 20.10 -3.63
CA GLY A 183 1.77 19.95 -2.20
C GLY A 183 0.52 19.79 -1.35
N ALA A 184 -0.65 20.13 -1.85
CA ALA A 184 -1.94 20.04 -1.16
C ALA A 184 -2.96 19.16 -1.91
N SER A 185 -2.85 19.08 -3.23
CA SER A 185 -3.75 18.33 -4.08
C SER A 185 -3.00 17.48 -5.13
N TYR A 186 -3.70 16.48 -5.65
CA TYR A 186 -3.24 15.65 -6.76
C TYR A 186 -4.26 15.72 -7.90
N ARG A 187 -3.87 16.34 -9.00
CA ARG A 187 -4.67 16.42 -10.22
C ARG A 187 -4.56 15.13 -11.02
N VAL A 188 -5.35 14.13 -10.63
CA VAL A 188 -5.32 12.78 -11.21
C VAL A 188 -5.59 12.82 -12.71
N ASP A 189 -6.58 13.62 -13.16
CA ASP A 189 -6.95 13.73 -14.57
C ASP A 189 -5.81 14.28 -15.42
N ALA A 190 -5.07 15.29 -14.94
CA ALA A 190 -3.89 15.81 -15.63
C ALA A 190 -2.79 14.75 -15.76
N CYS A 191 -2.57 13.96 -14.73
CA CYS A 191 -1.62 12.84 -14.75
C CYS A 191 -2.06 11.79 -15.78
N LEU A 192 -3.31 11.32 -15.73
CA LEU A 192 -3.84 10.30 -16.63
C LEU A 192 -3.82 10.76 -18.08
N GLY A 193 -4.20 12.01 -18.35
CA GLY A 193 -4.14 12.60 -19.67
C GLY A 193 -2.71 12.64 -20.25
N TRP A 194 -1.72 12.89 -19.39
CA TRP A 194 -0.31 12.82 -19.77
C TRP A 194 0.15 11.39 -20.08
N LEU A 195 -0.22 10.41 -19.25
CA LEU A 195 0.17 9.01 -19.44
C LEU A 195 -0.34 8.41 -20.75
N GLN A 196 -1.38 8.98 -21.35
CA GLN A 196 -1.94 8.56 -22.64
C GLN A 196 -1.21 9.16 -23.84
N GLN A 197 -0.32 10.12 -23.63
CA GLN A 197 0.44 10.79 -24.70
C GLN A 197 1.84 10.18 -24.82
N ALA A 198 2.48 10.37 -25.97
CA ALA A 198 3.86 9.92 -26.19
C ALA A 198 4.84 10.48 -25.13
N GLY A 199 4.64 11.74 -24.68
CA GLY A 199 5.41 12.35 -23.61
C GLY A 199 5.28 11.65 -22.26
N GLY A 200 4.23 10.86 -22.03
CA GLY A 200 3.99 10.09 -20.82
C GLY A 200 4.76 8.75 -20.74
N GLU A 201 5.38 8.33 -21.84
CA GLU A 201 6.11 7.07 -21.92
C GLU A 201 7.18 6.91 -20.81
N PRO A 202 8.01 7.91 -20.46
CA PRO A 202 8.96 7.80 -19.36
C PRO A 202 8.28 7.50 -18.01
N CYS A 203 7.11 8.10 -17.74
CA CYS A 203 6.34 7.80 -16.53
C CYS A 203 5.81 6.36 -16.54
N MET A 204 5.32 5.89 -17.69
CA MET A 204 4.80 4.52 -17.84
C MET A 204 5.89 3.46 -17.72
N GLN A 205 7.08 3.72 -18.24
CA GLN A 205 8.18 2.73 -18.24
C GLN A 205 9.04 2.78 -16.98
N GLN A 206 9.28 3.98 -16.42
CA GLN A 206 10.22 4.16 -15.31
C GLN A 206 9.51 4.48 -13.98
N GLY A 207 8.19 4.64 -13.99
CA GLY A 207 7.41 5.06 -12.84
C GLY A 207 7.26 6.57 -12.74
N CYS A 208 6.46 7.01 -11.77
CA CYS A 208 6.20 8.42 -11.53
C CYS A 208 7.50 9.23 -11.35
N LEU A 209 7.79 10.14 -12.26
CA LEU A 209 9.01 10.96 -12.25
C LEU A 209 9.10 11.82 -10.99
N ALA A 210 7.97 12.36 -10.50
CA ALA A 210 7.91 13.09 -9.24
C ALA A 210 8.37 12.23 -8.06
N ARG A 211 7.87 10.98 -7.95
CA ARG A 211 8.29 10.03 -6.92
C ARG A 211 9.77 9.69 -7.03
N ARG A 212 10.28 9.50 -8.25
CA ARG A 212 11.69 9.16 -8.51
C ARG A 212 12.66 10.29 -8.17
N ALA A 213 12.21 11.53 -8.26
CA ALA A 213 13.03 12.69 -7.94
C ALA A 213 13.27 12.85 -6.42
N CYS A 214 12.48 12.18 -5.57
CA CYS A 214 12.70 12.23 -4.13
C CYS A 214 14.09 11.67 -3.76
N PRO A 215 14.93 12.42 -3.02
CA PRO A 215 16.25 11.95 -2.62
C PRO A 215 16.21 10.94 -1.47
N VAL A 216 15.14 10.97 -0.64
CA VAL A 216 15.02 10.08 0.52
C VAL A 216 14.72 8.66 0.06
N GLY A 217 15.46 7.70 0.57
CA GLY A 217 15.28 6.27 0.25
C GLY A 217 15.67 5.90 -1.18
N ALA A 218 16.56 6.63 -1.84
CA ALA A 218 16.95 6.41 -3.23
C ALA A 218 17.44 4.98 -3.52
N ALA A 219 18.06 4.31 -2.53
CA ALA A 219 18.51 2.92 -2.64
C ALA A 219 17.36 1.91 -2.81
N TYR A 220 16.13 2.28 -2.45
CA TYR A 220 14.94 1.43 -2.53
C TYR A 220 14.09 1.69 -3.79
N ARG A 221 14.56 2.53 -4.71
CA ARG A 221 13.85 2.83 -5.96
C ARG A 221 13.55 1.56 -6.75
N TYR A 222 12.35 1.51 -7.29
CA TYR A 222 11.95 0.40 -8.14
C TYR A 222 12.75 0.39 -9.46
N PRO A 223 13.25 -0.77 -9.92
CA PRO A 223 13.69 -0.97 -11.30
C PRO A 223 12.57 -0.64 -12.29
N ALA A 224 12.92 -0.45 -13.56
CA ALA A 224 12.00 0.01 -14.58
C ALA A 224 10.81 -0.95 -14.79
N ASP A 225 11.05 -2.24 -14.81
CA ASP A 225 10.03 -3.28 -14.98
C ASP A 225 8.99 -3.28 -13.85
N VAL A 226 9.45 -3.23 -12.59
CA VAL A 226 8.58 -3.13 -11.42
C VAL A 226 7.80 -1.82 -11.41
N ALA A 227 8.47 -0.71 -11.75
CA ALA A 227 7.83 0.59 -11.83
C ALA A 227 6.75 0.62 -12.92
N ALA A 228 7.04 0.04 -14.09
CA ALA A 228 6.08 -0.08 -15.18
C ALA A 228 4.86 -0.93 -14.82
N PHE A 229 5.05 -2.03 -14.07
CA PHE A 229 3.94 -2.82 -13.55
C PHE A 229 2.98 -1.97 -12.72
N HIS A 230 3.50 -1.21 -11.76
CA HIS A 230 2.67 -0.34 -10.92
C HIS A 230 2.00 0.79 -11.71
N MET A 231 2.68 1.37 -12.70
CA MET A 231 2.08 2.42 -13.54
C MET A 231 0.97 1.89 -14.44
N LYS A 232 1.12 0.68 -14.97
CA LYS A 232 0.05 0.01 -15.73
C LYS A 232 -1.18 -0.25 -14.86
N ALA A 233 -0.99 -0.73 -13.63
CA ALA A 233 -2.08 -0.93 -12.67
C ALA A 233 -2.80 0.39 -12.35
N PHE A 234 -2.05 1.46 -12.04
CA PHE A 234 -2.61 2.78 -11.80
C PHE A 234 -3.44 3.30 -12.98
N ALA A 235 -2.89 3.23 -14.20
CA ALA A 235 -3.58 3.69 -15.39
C ALA A 235 -4.84 2.87 -15.72
N ALA A 236 -4.84 1.56 -15.42
CA ALA A 236 -5.98 0.68 -15.63
C ALA A 236 -7.13 0.96 -14.66
N GLN A 237 -6.84 1.21 -13.39
CA GLN A 237 -7.85 1.49 -12.35
C GLN A 237 -8.59 2.81 -12.58
N HIS A 238 -7.99 3.75 -13.31
CA HIS A 238 -8.56 5.09 -13.56
C HIS A 238 -9.04 5.27 -15.00
N ARG A 239 -9.16 4.19 -15.79
CA ARG A 239 -9.79 4.28 -17.11
C ARG A 239 -11.27 4.65 -16.95
N PRO A 240 -11.80 5.62 -17.71
CA PRO A 240 -13.23 5.83 -17.79
C PRO A 240 -13.90 4.51 -18.16
N VAL A 241 -14.94 4.12 -17.42
CA VAL A 241 -15.79 2.99 -17.81
C VAL A 241 -16.39 3.38 -19.16
N PRO A 242 -16.24 2.59 -20.23
CA PRO A 242 -16.89 2.87 -21.50
C PRO A 242 -18.38 3.06 -21.26
N ALA A 243 -18.97 4.13 -21.79
CA ALA A 243 -20.41 4.32 -21.74
C ALA A 243 -21.09 3.04 -22.27
N PRO A 244 -22.17 2.56 -21.61
CA PRO A 244 -22.87 1.40 -22.11
C PRO A 244 -23.26 1.65 -23.57
N VAL A 245 -22.90 0.72 -24.45
CA VAL A 245 -23.26 0.78 -25.89
C VAL A 245 -24.80 0.88 -25.93
N PRO A 246 -25.36 1.93 -26.52
CA PRO A 246 -26.81 2.02 -26.66
C PRO A 246 -27.30 0.75 -27.34
N SER A 247 -28.26 0.06 -26.73
CA SER A 247 -28.93 -1.09 -27.31
C SER A 247 -29.55 -0.60 -28.64
N LEU A 248 -29.17 -1.21 -29.74
CA LEU A 248 -29.81 -0.95 -31.01
C LEU A 248 -31.32 -1.20 -30.82
N PRO A 249 -32.18 -0.28 -31.25
CA PRO A 249 -33.62 -0.52 -31.20
C PRO A 249 -33.88 -1.77 -32.05
N GLY A 250 -34.53 -2.76 -31.42
CA GLY A 250 -34.90 -4.00 -32.10
C GLY A 250 -35.68 -3.69 -33.35
N GLY A 251 -35.17 -4.13 -34.49
CA GLY A 251 -35.90 -4.07 -35.75
C GLY A 251 -37.21 -4.84 -35.55
N LEU A 252 -38.30 -4.14 -35.72
CA LEU A 252 -39.60 -4.72 -35.98
C LEU A 252 -39.47 -5.44 -37.33
N GLY A 253 -39.42 -6.75 -37.29
CA GLY A 253 -39.61 -7.59 -38.47
C GLY A 253 -41.08 -7.96 -38.54
N ASP A 254 -41.68 -7.64 -39.65
CA ASP A 254 -42.98 -8.06 -40.11
C ASP A 254 -43.15 -9.58 -40.15
#